data_e0838c5edccc6afe7ca95c6df2b30e5a
#
_entry.id   e0838c5edccc6afe7ca95c6df2b30e5a
#
_cell.length_a   1.000
_cell.length_b   1.000
_cell.length_c   1.000
_cell.angle_alpha   90.00
_cell.angle_beta   90.00
_cell.angle_gamma   90.00
#
_symmetry.space_group_name_H-M   'P 1'
#
loop_
_entity.id
_entity.type
_entity.pdbx_description
1 polymer ?
#
loop_
_entity_poly.entity_id
_entity_poly.type
_entity_poly.pdbx_seq_one_letter_code
_entity_poly.pdbx_strand_id
1 'polypeptide(L)'
;EKYCYLCNNNNDERWNKVFNFANKIKRCGEDSLNGCGCLQPKLKKEGLATIVADWTSSGDDENKVSIKLSPETIINIFKKISDEDVNFMGFSSLWSRPEWMICQVMAVPPPSVRPSVKHNSQQRSEDDLTHILVNIIKSNKTLQEKIEQNANPNIIEDWATVLQYYVSTLVDNKIPGVAAVAQRSGRPLKAVKERLNGKTGRVRGNLMGKRVDFSARSVITPDPNLSISELGIPLKIAKNLTKPITVNDKNKNYLMTLILNGPDEYPGAKIYERKNGDCISLKYADRESIVLEVGDIVHRHILDGDSVLF
;
A
#
# COMPACT_ATOMS: atom_id res chain seq x y z
N GLU A 1 -11.07 12.14 -16.51
CA GLU A 1 -10.31 12.55 -17.72
C GLU A 1 -10.78 11.78 -18.95
N LYS A 2 -10.95 10.48 -18.89
CA LYS A 2 -11.48 9.66 -20.01
C LYS A 2 -12.93 9.99 -20.35
N TYR A 3 -13.66 10.55 -19.44
CA TYR A 3 -15.06 10.90 -19.60
C TYR A 3 -15.28 12.21 -20.33
N CYS A 4 -14.35 13.17 -20.24
CA CYS A 4 -14.41 14.40 -21.02
C CYS A 4 -14.33 14.13 -22.52
N TYR A 5 -13.69 13.05 -22.93
CA TYR A 5 -13.63 12.62 -24.33
C TYR A 5 -14.99 12.20 -24.88
N LEU A 6 -15.86 11.70 -24.01
CA LEU A 6 -17.22 11.27 -24.37
C LEU A 6 -18.23 12.42 -24.36
N CYS A 7 -17.87 13.57 -23.73
CA CYS A 7 -18.72 14.76 -23.69
C CYS A 7 -18.98 15.37 -25.08
N ASN A 8 -18.16 15.07 -26.05
CA ASN A 8 -18.35 15.57 -27.41
C ASN A 8 -19.49 14.86 -28.18
N ASN A 9 -20.04 13.79 -27.64
CA ASN A 9 -21.18 13.08 -28.22
C ASN A 9 -22.47 13.45 -27.47
N ASN A 10 -23.01 14.62 -27.75
CA ASN A 10 -24.22 15.16 -27.13
C ASN A 10 -25.50 14.34 -27.35
N ASN A 11 -25.45 13.27 -28.15
CA ASN A 11 -26.59 12.40 -28.47
C ASN A 11 -26.48 10.98 -27.94
N ASP A 12 -25.52 10.67 -27.04
CA ASP A 12 -25.41 9.34 -26.46
C ASP A 12 -26.32 9.22 -25.23
N GLU A 13 -27.28 8.29 -25.27
CA GLU A 13 -28.18 7.99 -24.14
C GLU A 13 -27.42 7.71 -22.82
N ARG A 14 -26.20 7.18 -22.92
CA ARG A 14 -25.34 6.98 -21.75
C ARG A 14 -24.98 8.30 -21.05
N TRP A 15 -24.73 9.36 -21.81
CA TRP A 15 -24.46 10.67 -21.25
C TRP A 15 -25.64 11.28 -20.54
N ASN A 16 -26.82 11.15 -21.12
CA ASN A 16 -28.04 11.61 -20.47
C ASN A 16 -28.27 10.86 -19.14
N LYS A 17 -27.99 9.56 -19.10
CA LYS A 17 -28.04 8.79 -17.86
C LYS A 17 -27.01 9.25 -16.82
N VAL A 18 -25.75 9.53 -17.19
CA VAL A 18 -24.73 10.07 -16.26
C VAL A 18 -25.11 11.45 -15.78
N PHE A 19 -25.60 12.29 -16.67
CA PHE A 19 -26.02 13.66 -16.31
C PHE A 19 -27.22 13.63 -15.36
N ASN A 20 -28.19 12.80 -15.62
CA ASN A 20 -29.36 12.63 -14.76
C ASN A 20 -28.96 12.00 -13.41
N PHE A 21 -27.99 11.07 -13.40
CA PHE A 21 -27.45 10.48 -12.19
C PHE A 21 -26.65 11.50 -11.35
N ALA A 22 -25.92 12.39 -11.98
CA ALA A 22 -25.15 13.46 -11.33
C ALA A 22 -26.03 14.66 -10.92
N ASN A 23 -27.17 14.87 -11.57
CA ASN A 23 -28.10 15.91 -11.23
C ASN A 23 -28.76 15.64 -9.88
N LYS A 24 -28.81 16.68 -9.05
CA LYS A 24 -29.54 16.63 -7.78
C LYS A 24 -31.03 16.65 -8.04
N ILE A 25 -31.60 15.46 -8.10
CA ILE A 25 -33.06 15.28 -8.14
C ILE A 25 -33.63 15.79 -6.83
N LYS A 26 -34.54 16.77 -6.89
CA LYS A 26 -35.17 17.35 -5.68
C LYS A 26 -36.23 16.43 -5.10
N ARG A 27 -37.02 15.77 -5.97
CA ARG A 27 -38.06 14.84 -5.56
C ARG A 27 -37.93 13.49 -6.27
N CYS A 28 -38.23 12.44 -5.59
CA CYS A 28 -38.22 11.09 -6.17
C CYS A 28 -39.24 11.00 -7.29
N GLY A 29 -38.81 10.65 -8.50
CA GLY A 29 -39.66 10.56 -9.69
C GLY A 29 -39.93 11.88 -10.41
N GLU A 30 -39.13 12.91 -10.16
CA GLU A 30 -39.24 14.21 -10.86
C GLU A 30 -39.10 14.04 -12.38
N ASP A 31 -38.27 13.08 -12.79
CA ASP A 31 -37.99 12.77 -14.22
C ASP A 31 -38.74 11.52 -14.74
N SER A 32 -39.55 10.85 -13.91
CA SER A 32 -40.27 9.64 -14.25
C SER A 32 -41.63 9.55 -13.53
N LEU A 33 -42.57 8.90 -14.17
CA LEU A 33 -43.95 8.70 -13.61
C LEU A 33 -43.98 7.72 -12.42
N ASN A 34 -42.89 7.11 -12.01
CA ASN A 34 -42.81 6.00 -11.04
C ASN A 34 -42.16 6.37 -9.70
N GLY A 35 -42.15 7.61 -9.29
CA GLY A 35 -41.60 8.04 -8.00
C GLY A 35 -42.63 8.26 -6.90
N CYS A 36 -42.17 8.21 -5.64
CA CYS A 36 -43.05 8.49 -4.48
C CYS A 36 -43.28 9.98 -4.20
N GLY A 37 -42.64 10.89 -4.98
CA GLY A 37 -42.74 12.35 -4.82
C GLY A 37 -42.03 12.94 -3.60
N CYS A 38 -41.36 12.10 -2.76
CA CYS A 38 -40.70 12.55 -1.55
C CYS A 38 -39.46 13.41 -1.89
N LEU A 39 -39.19 14.44 -1.06
CA LEU A 39 -38.02 15.26 -1.13
C LEU A 39 -36.75 14.40 -0.87
N GLN A 40 -35.75 14.53 -1.70
CA GLN A 40 -34.48 13.87 -1.53
C GLN A 40 -33.55 14.68 -0.61
N PRO A 41 -32.83 14.02 0.31
CA PRO A 41 -31.93 14.72 1.21
C PRO A 41 -30.64 15.17 0.51
N LYS A 42 -30.02 16.20 1.04
CA LYS A 42 -28.63 16.53 0.73
C LYS A 42 -27.72 15.67 1.62
N LEU A 43 -26.87 14.84 1.01
CA LEU A 43 -25.93 14.02 1.74
C LEU A 43 -24.66 14.84 2.04
N LYS A 44 -24.26 14.86 3.31
CA LYS A 44 -23.03 15.51 3.78
C LYS A 44 -22.19 14.52 4.55
N LYS A 45 -20.88 14.64 4.40
CA LYS A 45 -19.95 13.94 5.27
C LYS A 45 -19.72 14.81 6.51
N GLU A 46 -19.96 14.25 7.69
CA GLU A 46 -19.71 14.89 8.96
C GLU A 46 -18.68 14.08 9.75
N GLY A 47 -17.57 14.75 10.15
CA GLY A 47 -16.51 14.09 10.88
C GLY A 47 -15.79 12.98 10.12
N LEU A 48 -15.45 11.91 10.82
CA LEU A 48 -14.56 10.86 10.35
C LEU A 48 -15.21 9.89 9.36
N ALA A 49 -16.41 9.44 9.66
CA ALA A 49 -17.08 8.37 8.92
C ALA A 49 -18.60 8.43 9.06
N THR A 50 -19.16 9.59 9.35
CA THR A 50 -20.61 9.78 9.46
C THR A 50 -21.12 10.45 8.20
N ILE A 51 -22.19 9.90 7.64
CA ILE A 51 -22.95 10.51 6.55
C ILE A 51 -24.26 10.99 7.13
N VAL A 52 -24.56 12.26 6.88
CA VAL A 52 -25.78 12.91 7.35
C VAL A 52 -26.65 13.25 6.15
N ALA A 53 -27.92 12.91 6.24
CA ALA A 53 -28.94 13.27 5.29
C ALA A 53 -29.71 14.48 5.80
N ASP A 54 -29.60 15.61 5.12
CA ASP A 54 -30.27 16.87 5.46
C ASP A 54 -31.45 17.10 4.52
N TRP A 55 -32.64 17.22 5.06
CA TRP A 55 -33.81 17.71 4.36
C TRP A 55 -34.03 19.19 4.69
N THR A 56 -33.93 20.03 3.69
CA THR A 56 -34.33 21.44 3.80
C THR A 56 -35.65 21.61 3.05
N SER A 57 -36.73 21.94 3.73
CA SER A 57 -37.94 22.40 3.06
C SER A 57 -37.67 23.72 2.36
N SER A 58 -38.18 23.86 1.13
CA SER A 58 -38.06 25.11 0.38
C SER A 58 -39.02 26.11 1.00
N GLY A 59 -38.51 27.02 1.81
CA GLY A 59 -39.29 28.18 2.25
C GLY A 59 -39.18 28.60 3.71
N ASP A 60 -38.96 27.66 4.63
CA ASP A 60 -38.85 27.96 6.05
C ASP A 60 -37.58 27.34 6.65
N ASP A 61 -36.73 28.20 7.19
CA ASP A 61 -35.51 27.77 7.91
C ASP A 61 -35.78 26.97 9.21
N GLU A 62 -37.02 26.87 9.62
CA GLU A 62 -37.42 26.27 10.91
C GLU A 62 -37.59 24.75 10.90
N ASN A 63 -37.65 24.10 9.74
CA ASN A 63 -37.85 22.64 9.65
C ASN A 63 -36.70 21.91 8.97
N LYS A 64 -35.45 22.11 9.45
CA LYS A 64 -34.32 21.30 9.05
C LYS A 64 -34.38 19.94 9.77
N VAL A 65 -34.65 18.90 9.03
CA VAL A 65 -34.56 17.52 9.53
C VAL A 65 -33.20 16.97 9.08
N SER A 66 -32.36 16.63 10.04
CA SER A 66 -31.02 16.05 9.80
C SER A 66 -30.97 14.68 10.46
N ILE A 67 -30.69 13.64 9.68
CA ILE A 67 -30.64 12.25 10.14
C ILE A 67 -29.27 11.67 9.83
N LYS A 68 -28.61 11.10 10.83
CA LYS A 68 -27.40 10.31 10.64
C LYS A 68 -27.75 8.98 9.97
N LEU A 69 -27.09 8.66 8.87
CA LEU A 69 -27.27 7.39 8.19
C LEU A 69 -26.39 6.33 8.84
N SER A 70 -27.01 5.26 9.35
CA SER A 70 -26.26 4.10 9.85
C SER A 70 -25.60 3.34 8.68
N PRO A 71 -24.46 2.66 8.91
CA PRO A 71 -23.84 1.80 7.91
C PRO A 71 -24.79 0.74 7.34
N GLU A 72 -25.72 0.20 8.15
CA GLU A 72 -26.75 -0.74 7.70
C GLU A 72 -27.72 -0.11 6.71
N THR A 73 -28.17 1.11 6.97
CA THR A 73 -29.02 1.85 6.04
C THR A 73 -28.33 2.08 4.71
N ILE A 74 -27.06 2.47 4.75
CA ILE A 74 -26.25 2.72 3.54
C ILE A 74 -26.05 1.44 2.73
N ILE A 75 -25.71 0.32 3.38
CA ILE A 75 -25.52 -0.96 2.67
C ILE A 75 -26.82 -1.44 2.02
N ASN A 76 -27.97 -1.23 2.69
CA ASN A 76 -29.26 -1.60 2.15
C ASN A 76 -29.65 -0.72 0.94
N ILE A 77 -29.25 0.55 0.92
CA ILE A 77 -29.41 1.41 -0.25
C ILE A 77 -28.50 0.92 -1.39
N PHE A 78 -27.24 0.63 -1.12
CA PHE A 78 -26.30 0.19 -2.14
C PHE A 78 -26.67 -1.17 -2.77
N LYS A 79 -27.21 -2.09 -1.99
CA LYS A 79 -27.72 -3.39 -2.49
C LYS A 79 -28.87 -3.26 -3.47
N LYS A 80 -29.62 -2.15 -3.44
CA LYS A 80 -30.74 -1.89 -4.36
C LYS A 80 -30.29 -1.40 -5.74
N ILE A 81 -28.99 -1.04 -5.90
CA ILE A 81 -28.47 -0.56 -7.17
C ILE A 81 -28.40 -1.75 -8.14
N SER A 82 -28.97 -1.59 -9.33
CA SER A 82 -28.98 -2.64 -10.37
C SER A 82 -27.57 -2.92 -10.92
N ASP A 83 -27.35 -4.12 -11.43
CA ASP A 83 -26.07 -4.48 -12.03
C ASP A 83 -25.74 -3.64 -13.28
N GLU A 84 -26.77 -3.22 -14.02
CA GLU A 84 -26.61 -2.32 -15.18
C GLU A 84 -26.09 -0.96 -14.73
N ASP A 85 -26.66 -0.39 -13.67
CA ASP A 85 -26.24 0.90 -13.11
C ASP A 85 -24.84 0.81 -12.50
N VAL A 86 -24.51 -0.31 -11.84
CA VAL A 86 -23.17 -0.57 -11.30
C VAL A 86 -22.12 -0.54 -12.43
N ASN A 87 -22.36 -1.26 -13.52
CA ASN A 87 -21.47 -1.30 -14.67
C ASN A 87 -21.40 0.06 -15.36
N PHE A 88 -22.52 0.76 -15.43
CA PHE A 88 -22.59 2.12 -16.00
C PHE A 88 -21.76 3.14 -15.19
N MET A 89 -21.74 3.05 -13.87
CA MET A 89 -20.91 3.89 -13.01
C MET A 89 -19.40 3.56 -13.10
N GLY A 90 -19.00 2.55 -13.86
CA GLY A 90 -17.62 2.14 -14.02
C GLY A 90 -17.14 1.15 -12.97
N PHE A 91 -18.03 0.62 -12.15
CA PHE A 91 -17.78 -0.52 -11.28
C PHE A 91 -18.04 -1.84 -12.01
N SER A 92 -17.74 -2.93 -11.37
CA SER A 92 -18.05 -4.28 -11.90
C SER A 92 -19.06 -4.96 -10.98
N SER A 93 -20.15 -5.46 -11.57
CA SER A 93 -21.15 -6.22 -10.82
C SER A 93 -20.60 -7.51 -10.20
N LEU A 94 -19.50 -8.06 -10.77
CA LEU A 94 -18.86 -9.29 -10.28
C LEU A 94 -17.73 -9.03 -9.28
N TRP A 95 -16.95 -7.94 -9.45
CA TRP A 95 -15.69 -7.74 -8.74
C TRP A 95 -15.64 -6.48 -7.87
N SER A 96 -16.61 -5.56 -8.03
CA SER A 96 -16.54 -4.23 -7.41
C SER A 96 -17.93 -3.63 -7.20
N ARG A 97 -18.75 -4.29 -6.41
CA ARG A 97 -20.09 -3.75 -6.08
C ARG A 97 -20.00 -2.63 -5.05
N PRO A 98 -20.87 -1.59 -5.13
CA PRO A 98 -20.89 -0.46 -4.20
C PRO A 98 -21.07 -0.84 -2.73
N GLU A 99 -21.86 -1.87 -2.42
CA GLU A 99 -22.06 -2.33 -1.05
C GLU A 99 -20.80 -2.86 -0.37
N TRP A 100 -19.79 -3.25 -1.13
CA TRP A 100 -18.50 -3.70 -0.60
C TRP A 100 -17.62 -2.55 -0.07
N MET A 101 -18.00 -1.29 -0.34
CA MET A 101 -17.36 -0.12 0.27
C MET A 101 -17.68 -0.01 1.76
N ILE A 102 -18.75 -0.65 2.22
CA ILE A 102 -19.08 -0.74 3.64
C ILE A 102 -18.36 -1.94 4.23
N CYS A 103 -17.43 -1.67 5.13
CA CYS A 103 -16.62 -2.70 5.76
C CYS A 103 -17.44 -3.52 6.76
N GLN A 104 -17.76 -4.76 6.41
CA GLN A 104 -18.42 -5.73 7.31
C GLN A 104 -17.41 -6.68 7.96
N VAL A 105 -16.36 -7.01 7.21
CA VAL A 105 -15.27 -7.88 7.65
C VAL A 105 -13.95 -7.14 7.42
N MET A 106 -13.13 -7.09 8.46
CA MET A 106 -11.84 -6.42 8.39
C MET A 106 -10.72 -7.45 8.29
N ALA A 107 -9.83 -7.26 7.31
CA ALA A 107 -8.63 -8.06 7.20
C ALA A 107 -7.63 -7.68 8.29
N VAL A 108 -7.19 -8.68 9.06
CA VAL A 108 -6.16 -8.50 10.07
C VAL A 108 -4.79 -8.77 9.43
N PRO A 109 -3.87 -7.80 9.39
CA PRO A 109 -2.56 -8.01 8.81
C PRO A 109 -1.77 -9.06 9.60
N PRO A 110 -0.99 -9.92 8.92
CA PRO A 110 -0.18 -10.95 9.57
C PRO A 110 0.92 -10.34 10.45
N PRO A 111 1.49 -11.09 11.41
CA PRO A 111 2.53 -10.60 12.32
C PRO A 111 3.77 -10.05 11.60
N SER A 112 4.11 -10.54 10.41
CA SER A 112 5.22 -10.04 9.59
C SER A 112 5.05 -8.58 9.13
N VAL A 113 3.81 -8.10 9.00
CA VAL A 113 3.49 -6.69 8.64
C VAL A 113 3.58 -5.78 9.86
N ARG A 114 3.38 -6.34 11.07
CA ARG A 114 3.39 -5.64 12.37
C ARG A 114 4.29 -6.35 13.38
N PRO A 115 5.59 -6.53 13.09
CA PRO A 115 6.48 -7.31 13.95
C PRO A 115 6.67 -6.63 15.30
N SER A 116 6.74 -7.43 16.36
CA SER A 116 7.13 -6.95 17.68
C SER A 116 8.66 -6.90 17.80
N VAL A 117 9.18 -5.82 18.38
CA VAL A 117 10.62 -5.60 18.54
C VAL A 117 11.03 -5.90 20.00
N LYS A 118 12.03 -6.75 20.17
CA LYS A 118 12.69 -6.97 21.46
C LYS A 118 13.76 -5.89 21.66
N HIS A 119 13.64 -5.12 22.71
CA HIS A 119 14.67 -4.16 23.12
C HIS A 119 15.72 -4.82 24.01
N ASN A 120 15.27 -5.63 24.97
CA ASN A 120 16.11 -6.41 25.87
C ASN A 120 15.47 -7.80 26.10
N SER A 121 16.12 -8.65 26.85
CA SER A 121 15.63 -10.01 27.15
C SER A 121 14.21 -10.05 27.75
N GLN A 122 13.82 -8.98 28.45
CA GLN A 122 12.52 -8.89 29.14
C GLN A 122 11.55 -7.84 28.55
N GLN A 123 12.02 -6.91 27.71
CA GLN A 123 11.19 -5.82 27.20
C GLN A 123 10.92 -5.97 25.71
N ARG A 124 9.63 -6.07 25.36
CA ARG A 124 9.14 -6.15 23.99
C ARG A 124 8.19 -4.98 23.73
N SER A 125 8.33 -4.34 22.59
CA SER A 125 7.38 -3.34 22.11
C SER A 125 6.59 -3.86 20.93
N GLU A 126 5.28 -3.61 20.95
CA GLU A 126 4.39 -3.98 19.89
C GLU A 126 4.28 -2.83 18.86
N ASP A 127 3.93 -3.21 17.62
CA ASP A 127 3.73 -2.25 16.53
C ASP A 127 2.48 -1.39 16.74
N ASP A 128 2.49 -0.17 16.20
CA ASP A 128 1.38 0.77 16.29
C ASP A 128 0.06 0.17 15.75
N LEU A 129 0.11 -0.61 14.66
CA LEU A 129 -1.08 -1.30 14.14
C LEU A 129 -1.66 -2.31 15.13
N THR A 130 -0.82 -3.00 15.89
CA THR A 130 -1.28 -3.94 16.92
C THR A 130 -2.07 -3.21 18.01
N HIS A 131 -1.63 -2.03 18.43
CA HIS A 131 -2.36 -1.22 19.41
C HIS A 131 -3.73 -0.76 18.90
N ILE A 132 -3.82 -0.34 17.64
CA ILE A 132 -5.10 0.04 17.03
C ILE A 132 -6.02 -1.16 16.92
N LEU A 133 -5.52 -2.32 16.49
CA LEU A 133 -6.31 -3.56 16.42
C LEU A 133 -6.84 -4.02 17.77
N VAL A 134 -6.03 -3.89 18.83
CA VAL A 134 -6.48 -4.19 20.21
C VAL A 134 -7.64 -3.29 20.62
N ASN A 135 -7.60 -2.00 20.28
CA ASN A 135 -8.70 -1.07 20.57
C ASN A 135 -9.96 -1.43 19.80
N ILE A 136 -9.83 -1.82 18.51
CA ILE A 136 -10.96 -2.27 17.70
C ILE A 136 -11.61 -3.52 18.31
N ILE A 137 -10.81 -4.53 18.68
CA ILE A 137 -11.30 -5.77 19.26
C ILE A 137 -12.02 -5.51 20.59
N LYS A 138 -11.43 -4.68 21.46
CA LYS A 138 -12.05 -4.31 22.74
C LYS A 138 -13.39 -3.60 22.55
N SER A 139 -13.43 -2.60 21.65
CA SER A 139 -14.66 -1.85 21.35
C SER A 139 -15.74 -2.75 20.76
N ASN A 140 -15.36 -3.64 19.84
CA ASN A 140 -16.28 -4.60 19.23
C ASN A 140 -16.86 -5.56 20.27
N LYS A 141 -16.02 -6.09 21.19
CA LYS A 141 -16.48 -6.96 22.28
C LYS A 141 -17.45 -6.23 23.20
N THR A 142 -17.13 -5.00 23.60
CA THR A 142 -18.02 -4.21 24.44
C THR A 142 -19.33 -3.89 23.75
N LEU A 143 -19.31 -3.56 22.45
CA LEU A 143 -20.52 -3.35 21.67
C LEU A 143 -21.40 -4.62 21.63
N GLN A 144 -20.78 -5.78 21.38
CA GLN A 144 -21.46 -7.07 21.39
C GLN A 144 -22.13 -7.35 22.75
N GLU A 145 -21.40 -7.16 23.85
CA GLU A 145 -21.94 -7.33 25.21
C GLU A 145 -23.13 -6.40 25.49
N LYS A 146 -23.10 -5.15 24.97
CA LYS A 146 -24.23 -4.21 25.11
C LYS A 146 -25.46 -4.61 24.31
N ILE A 147 -25.26 -5.16 23.12
CA ILE A 147 -26.36 -5.69 22.29
C ILE A 147 -26.98 -6.92 22.96
N GLU A 148 -26.15 -7.85 23.46
CA GLU A 148 -26.63 -9.07 24.16
C GLU A 148 -27.43 -8.72 25.46
N GLN A 149 -27.01 -7.66 26.15
CA GLN A 149 -27.70 -7.15 27.35
C GLN A 149 -28.97 -6.34 27.04
N ASN A 150 -29.37 -6.17 25.79
CA ASN A 150 -30.46 -5.30 25.34
C ASN A 150 -30.37 -3.88 25.96
N ALA A 151 -29.15 -3.29 25.95
CA ALA A 151 -28.95 -1.95 26.49
C ALA A 151 -29.75 -0.89 25.70
N ASN A 152 -29.88 0.31 26.29
CA ASN A 152 -30.58 1.43 25.63
C ASN A 152 -29.96 1.69 24.22
N PRO A 153 -30.79 1.91 23.19
CA PRO A 153 -30.36 2.19 21.82
C PRO A 153 -29.30 3.29 21.72
N ASN A 154 -29.40 4.34 22.52
CA ASN A 154 -28.39 5.43 22.54
C ASN A 154 -27.03 4.93 22.97
N ILE A 155 -26.94 4.02 23.95
CA ILE A 155 -25.67 3.44 24.40
C ILE A 155 -25.07 2.55 23.30
N ILE A 156 -25.90 1.80 22.60
CA ILE A 156 -25.46 0.96 21.46
C ILE A 156 -24.92 1.85 20.34
N GLU A 157 -25.58 2.96 20.02
CA GLU A 157 -25.12 3.92 19.00
C GLU A 157 -23.81 4.59 19.40
N ASP A 158 -23.63 4.95 20.66
CA ASP A 158 -22.38 5.53 21.17
C ASP A 158 -21.22 4.55 21.01
N TRP A 159 -21.40 3.28 21.38
CA TRP A 159 -20.37 2.25 21.22
C TRP A 159 -20.11 1.90 19.76
N ALA A 160 -21.13 1.92 18.90
CA ALA A 160 -20.96 1.77 17.46
C ALA A 160 -20.12 2.93 16.89
N THR A 161 -20.34 4.15 17.36
CA THR A 161 -19.54 5.33 16.97
C THR A 161 -18.07 5.21 17.43
N VAL A 162 -17.82 4.68 18.63
CA VAL A 162 -16.47 4.41 19.14
C VAL A 162 -15.78 3.34 18.29
N LEU A 163 -16.45 2.26 17.94
CA LEU A 163 -15.92 1.22 17.06
C LEU A 163 -15.58 1.81 15.69
N GLN A 164 -16.48 2.58 15.10
CA GLN A 164 -16.30 3.28 13.83
C GLN A 164 -15.06 4.21 13.87
N TYR A 165 -14.88 4.92 14.97
CA TYR A 165 -13.70 5.76 15.19
C TYR A 165 -12.41 4.94 15.14
N TYR A 166 -12.30 3.84 15.89
CA TYR A 166 -11.07 3.03 15.87
C TYR A 166 -10.81 2.35 14.51
N VAL A 167 -11.84 1.88 13.83
CA VAL A 167 -11.70 1.31 12.48
C VAL A 167 -11.21 2.38 11.49
N SER A 168 -11.73 3.59 11.58
CA SER A 168 -11.29 4.70 10.72
C SER A 168 -9.86 5.13 11.01
N THR A 169 -9.44 5.14 12.28
CA THR A 169 -8.06 5.48 12.67
C THR A 169 -7.03 4.42 12.25
N LEU A 170 -7.45 3.18 11.98
CA LEU A 170 -6.59 2.18 11.35
C LEU A 170 -6.17 2.61 9.93
N VAL A 171 -7.07 3.23 9.20
CA VAL A 171 -6.83 3.70 7.84
C VAL A 171 -6.09 5.04 7.86
N ASP A 172 -6.61 6.01 8.59
CA ASP A 172 -6.07 7.38 8.70
C ASP A 172 -6.22 7.91 10.13
N ASN A 173 -5.10 8.16 10.80
CA ASN A 173 -5.08 8.69 12.17
C ASN A 173 -4.77 10.20 12.23
N LYS A 174 -4.79 10.90 11.09
CA LYS A 174 -4.52 12.35 10.99
C LYS A 174 -5.67 13.11 10.34
N ILE A 175 -6.89 12.83 10.77
CA ILE A 175 -8.06 13.50 10.21
C ILE A 175 -8.25 14.85 10.91
N PRO A 176 -8.40 15.95 10.16
CA PRO A 176 -8.64 17.27 10.73
C PRO A 176 -9.91 17.29 11.59
N GLY A 177 -9.83 17.92 12.77
CA GLY A 177 -10.96 18.09 13.68
C GLY A 177 -11.27 16.87 14.56
N VAL A 178 -10.49 15.79 14.44
CA VAL A 178 -10.66 14.58 15.29
C VAL A 178 -9.38 14.30 16.05
N ALA A 179 -9.49 13.96 17.34
CA ALA A 179 -8.34 13.59 18.15
C ALA A 179 -7.70 12.30 17.62
N ALA A 180 -6.39 12.33 17.42
CA ALA A 180 -5.65 11.15 16.99
C ALA A 180 -5.50 10.15 18.14
N VAL A 181 -5.57 8.87 17.84
CA VAL A 181 -5.17 7.81 18.78
C VAL A 181 -3.68 7.89 19.00
N ALA A 182 -3.25 8.06 20.25
CA ALA A 182 -1.85 8.26 20.61
C ALA A 182 -1.38 7.22 21.62
N GLN A 183 -0.07 7.03 21.69
CA GLN A 183 0.59 6.30 22.78
C GLN A 183 0.54 7.10 24.09
N ARG A 184 0.87 6.46 25.20
CA ARG A 184 1.00 7.14 26.51
C ARG A 184 1.96 8.33 26.48
N SER A 185 2.95 8.32 25.59
CA SER A 185 3.90 9.41 25.35
C SER A 185 3.33 10.61 24.60
N GLY A 186 2.05 10.57 24.18
CA GLY A 186 1.43 11.60 23.35
C GLY A 186 1.73 11.47 21.84
N ARG A 187 2.60 10.54 21.43
CA ARG A 187 2.91 10.31 20.01
C ARG A 187 1.71 9.66 19.31
N PRO A 188 1.18 10.24 18.22
CA PRO A 188 0.10 9.61 17.46
C PRO A 188 0.57 8.28 16.84
N LEU A 189 -0.30 7.27 16.87
CA LEU A 189 -0.05 5.97 16.25
C LEU A 189 0.00 6.10 14.73
N LYS A 190 0.91 5.37 14.10
CA LYS A 190 1.01 5.30 12.62
C LYS A 190 -0.05 4.37 12.06
N ALA A 191 -0.99 4.92 11.30
CA ALA A 191 -1.99 4.18 10.55
C ALA A 191 -1.44 3.69 9.20
N VAL A 192 -2.27 3.00 8.42
CA VAL A 192 -1.90 2.50 7.08
C VAL A 192 -1.53 3.65 6.14
N LYS A 193 -2.27 4.77 6.19
CA LYS A 193 -1.99 5.95 5.38
C LYS A 193 -0.59 6.51 5.62
N GLU A 194 -0.14 6.59 6.88
CA GLU A 194 1.19 7.08 7.22
C GLU A 194 2.30 6.12 6.79
N ARG A 195 2.01 4.83 6.62
CA ARG A 195 2.97 3.87 6.06
C ARG A 195 3.16 4.02 4.56
N LEU A 196 2.14 4.46 3.85
CA LEU A 196 2.17 4.65 2.40
C LEU A 196 2.67 6.04 2.00
N ASN A 197 2.26 7.06 2.76
CA ASN A 197 2.50 8.45 2.45
C ASN A 197 3.85 8.97 2.99
N GLY A 198 4.34 10.03 2.38
CA GLY A 198 5.54 10.76 2.81
C GLY A 198 6.84 10.24 2.20
N LYS A 199 7.96 10.93 2.53
CA LYS A 199 9.30 10.66 2.02
C LYS A 199 9.80 9.25 2.36
N THR A 200 9.46 8.76 3.54
CA THR A 200 9.85 7.45 4.06
C THR A 200 8.78 6.38 3.88
N GLY A 201 7.64 6.75 3.27
CA GLY A 201 6.56 5.82 2.99
C GLY A 201 6.89 4.83 1.87
N ARG A 202 6.04 3.82 1.72
CA ARG A 202 6.27 2.74 0.73
C ARG A 202 6.35 3.25 -0.70
N VAL A 203 5.52 4.22 -1.08
CA VAL A 203 5.50 4.75 -2.46
C VAL A 203 6.82 5.43 -2.78
N ARG A 204 7.20 6.48 -2.05
CA ARG A 204 8.42 7.25 -2.34
C ARG A 204 9.70 6.56 -1.86
N GLY A 205 9.64 5.84 -0.75
CA GLY A 205 10.83 5.27 -0.10
C GLY A 205 11.21 3.87 -0.56
N ASN A 206 10.29 3.10 -1.15
CA ASN A 206 10.54 1.72 -1.55
C ASN A 206 10.16 1.38 -3.01
N LEU A 207 9.24 2.13 -3.63
CA LEU A 207 8.79 1.88 -5.01
C LEU A 207 9.44 2.85 -6.01
N MET A 208 9.32 4.15 -5.79
CA MET A 208 9.92 5.17 -6.66
C MET A 208 11.45 5.19 -6.55
N GLY A 209 11.98 4.92 -5.38
CA GLY A 209 13.40 4.74 -5.10
C GLY A 209 13.58 3.65 -4.07
N LYS A 210 14.59 2.83 -4.21
CA LYS A 210 14.91 1.75 -3.27
C LYS A 210 16.42 1.59 -3.14
N ARG A 211 16.85 0.98 -2.03
CA ARG A 211 18.25 0.59 -1.85
C ARG A 211 18.55 -0.61 -2.72
N VAL A 212 19.71 -0.61 -3.29
CA VAL A 212 20.18 -1.66 -4.20
C VAL A 212 21.50 -2.25 -3.68
N ASP A 213 21.70 -3.53 -4.02
CA ASP A 213 22.97 -4.20 -3.80
C ASP A 213 23.97 -3.87 -4.92
N PHE A 214 25.20 -4.36 -4.82
CA PHE A 214 26.28 -4.12 -5.78
C PHE A 214 26.56 -2.63 -6.00
N SER A 215 26.50 -1.84 -4.94
CA SER A 215 26.81 -0.41 -4.94
C SER A 215 27.96 -0.09 -3.99
N ALA A 216 28.70 0.95 -4.30
CA ALA A 216 29.78 1.44 -3.47
C ALA A 216 29.75 2.98 -3.39
N ARG A 217 30.41 3.52 -2.38
CA ARG A 217 30.56 4.96 -2.18
C ARG A 217 31.97 5.28 -1.72
N SER A 218 32.61 6.25 -2.34
CA SER A 218 33.93 6.73 -1.96
C SER A 218 34.07 8.22 -2.24
N VAL A 219 35.20 8.79 -1.83
CA VAL A 219 35.54 10.18 -2.14
C VAL A 219 35.97 10.23 -3.60
N ILE A 220 35.53 11.25 -4.32
CA ILE A 220 35.90 11.52 -5.73
C ILE A 220 37.09 12.49 -5.73
N THR A 221 38.12 12.15 -6.46
CA THR A 221 39.29 13.01 -6.72
C THR A 221 39.51 13.14 -8.22
N PRO A 222 40.00 14.29 -8.72
CA PRO A 222 40.32 14.45 -10.13
C PRO A 222 41.58 13.67 -10.50
N ASP A 223 41.57 13.08 -11.70
CA ASP A 223 42.76 12.45 -12.32
C ASP A 223 42.84 12.90 -13.79
N PRO A 224 43.90 13.63 -14.18
CA PRO A 224 44.07 14.12 -15.55
C PRO A 224 44.37 13.01 -16.57
N ASN A 225 44.72 11.80 -16.13
CA ASN A 225 45.07 10.68 -17.03
C ASN A 225 43.83 9.87 -17.44
N LEU A 226 42.67 10.11 -16.80
CA LEU A 226 41.42 9.43 -17.13
C LEU A 226 40.64 10.19 -18.19
N SER A 227 40.04 9.46 -19.11
CA SER A 227 39.09 10.00 -20.08
C SER A 227 37.76 10.37 -19.40
N ILE A 228 36.96 11.22 -20.05
CA ILE A 228 35.64 11.64 -19.54
C ILE A 228 34.69 10.45 -19.33
N SER A 229 34.87 9.39 -20.11
CA SER A 229 34.04 8.16 -20.02
C SER A 229 34.60 7.10 -19.09
N GLU A 230 35.73 7.36 -18.44
CA GLU A 230 36.39 6.41 -17.56
C GLU A 230 36.28 6.81 -16.10
N LEU A 231 36.17 5.81 -15.25
CA LEU A 231 36.08 5.94 -13.80
C LEU A 231 37.16 5.07 -13.13
N GLY A 232 38.04 5.70 -12.36
CA GLY A 232 39.00 4.98 -11.52
C GLY A 232 38.33 4.42 -10.26
N ILE A 233 38.30 3.10 -10.12
CA ILE A 233 37.70 2.42 -8.98
C ILE A 233 38.80 1.89 -8.05
N PRO A 234 38.72 2.14 -6.71
CA PRO A 234 39.65 1.54 -5.76
C PRO A 234 39.61 0.01 -5.79
N LEU A 235 40.78 -0.62 -5.72
CA LEU A 235 40.92 -2.08 -5.78
C LEU A 235 40.08 -2.82 -4.75
N LYS A 236 39.90 -2.28 -3.53
CA LYS A 236 39.02 -2.86 -2.51
C LYS A 236 37.56 -2.90 -2.96
N ILE A 237 37.09 -1.89 -3.68
CA ILE A 237 35.72 -1.87 -4.24
C ILE A 237 35.64 -2.87 -5.38
N ALA A 238 36.62 -2.92 -6.28
CA ALA A 238 36.67 -3.87 -7.41
C ALA A 238 36.65 -5.34 -6.96
N LYS A 239 37.31 -5.66 -5.84
CA LYS A 239 37.30 -7.01 -5.25
C LYS A 239 35.97 -7.31 -4.50
N ASN A 240 35.29 -6.32 -3.99
CA ASN A 240 34.06 -6.52 -3.20
C ASN A 240 32.81 -6.54 -4.07
N LEU A 241 32.73 -5.62 -5.04
CA LEU A 241 31.68 -5.65 -6.04
C LEU A 241 32.03 -6.70 -7.09
N THR A 242 31.02 -7.46 -7.50
CA THR A 242 31.22 -8.55 -8.44
C THR A 242 30.30 -8.42 -9.63
N LYS A 243 30.77 -8.90 -10.78
CA LYS A 243 29.96 -8.99 -11.99
C LYS A 243 29.63 -10.45 -12.27
N PRO A 244 28.33 -10.82 -12.31
CA PRO A 244 27.91 -12.17 -12.65
C PRO A 244 28.19 -12.45 -14.14
N ILE A 245 28.84 -13.56 -14.42
CA ILE A 245 29.13 -14.04 -15.78
C ILE A 245 28.62 -15.46 -15.90
N THR A 246 27.79 -15.71 -16.89
CA THR A 246 27.32 -17.06 -17.22
C THR A 246 28.44 -17.86 -17.89
N VAL A 247 28.64 -19.08 -17.46
CA VAL A 247 29.63 -20.02 -17.99
C VAL A 247 29.19 -20.53 -19.36
N ASN A 248 30.09 -20.36 -20.34
CA ASN A 248 29.95 -20.89 -21.69
C ASN A 248 31.21 -21.70 -22.02
N ASP A 249 31.16 -22.51 -23.10
CA ASP A 249 32.34 -23.31 -23.51
C ASP A 249 33.60 -22.48 -23.80
N LYS A 250 33.42 -21.24 -24.28
CA LYS A 250 34.52 -20.32 -24.62
C LYS A 250 35.17 -19.69 -23.40
N ASN A 251 34.42 -19.40 -22.34
CA ASN A 251 34.94 -18.67 -21.18
C ASN A 251 35.22 -19.57 -19.97
N LYS A 252 34.87 -20.85 -20.03
CA LYS A 252 34.97 -21.83 -18.95
C LYS A 252 36.38 -21.89 -18.35
N ASN A 253 37.40 -22.03 -19.17
CA ASN A 253 38.81 -22.12 -18.71
C ASN A 253 39.27 -20.83 -18.03
N TYR A 254 38.91 -19.69 -18.58
CA TYR A 254 39.21 -18.38 -17.98
C TYR A 254 38.51 -18.21 -16.63
N LEU A 255 37.20 -18.53 -16.55
CA LEU A 255 36.48 -18.42 -15.30
C LEU A 255 36.97 -19.39 -14.24
N MET A 256 37.46 -20.58 -14.64
CA MET A 256 38.10 -21.51 -13.72
C MET A 256 39.38 -20.95 -13.10
N THR A 257 40.21 -20.23 -13.84
CA THR A 257 41.39 -19.55 -13.26
C THR A 257 40.99 -18.48 -12.26
N LEU A 258 39.91 -17.74 -12.50
CA LEU A 258 39.36 -16.74 -11.54
C LEU A 258 38.81 -17.38 -10.26
N ILE A 259 38.21 -18.57 -10.34
CA ILE A 259 37.77 -19.34 -9.17
C ILE A 259 38.96 -19.79 -8.34
N LEU A 260 40.02 -20.29 -8.97
CA LEU A 260 41.23 -20.72 -8.28
C LEU A 260 41.92 -19.57 -7.54
N ASN A 261 41.98 -18.39 -8.15
CA ASN A 261 42.47 -17.18 -7.50
C ASN A 261 41.63 -16.79 -6.30
N GLY A 262 40.32 -16.99 -6.39
CA GLY A 262 39.39 -16.73 -5.28
C GLY A 262 39.14 -15.25 -4.99
N PRO A 263 38.60 -14.91 -3.79
CA PRO A 263 38.21 -13.54 -3.45
C PRO A 263 39.36 -12.63 -3.06
N ASP A 264 40.49 -13.16 -2.64
CA ASP A 264 41.62 -12.39 -2.08
C ASP A 264 42.61 -11.92 -3.13
N GLU A 265 42.79 -12.69 -4.18
CA GLU A 265 43.66 -12.34 -5.30
C GLU A 265 42.91 -11.62 -6.41
N TYR A 266 43.59 -10.68 -7.07
CA TYR A 266 43.02 -9.95 -8.20
C TYR A 266 43.80 -10.23 -9.47
N PRO A 267 43.14 -10.59 -10.57
CA PRO A 267 41.73 -10.81 -10.76
C PRO A 267 41.25 -12.16 -10.19
N GLY A 268 40.06 -12.17 -9.59
CA GLY A 268 39.49 -13.36 -8.97
C GLY A 268 37.95 -13.38 -8.99
N ALA A 269 37.39 -14.33 -8.26
CA ALA A 269 35.96 -14.49 -8.12
C ALA A 269 35.54 -14.67 -6.64
N LYS A 270 34.33 -14.26 -6.29
CA LYS A 270 33.82 -14.27 -4.91
C LYS A 270 32.79 -15.36 -4.65
N ILE A 271 31.89 -15.54 -5.59
CA ILE A 271 30.77 -16.49 -5.47
C ILE A 271 30.66 -17.29 -6.76
N TYR A 272 30.33 -18.56 -6.59
CA TYR A 272 29.97 -19.46 -7.65
C TYR A 272 28.52 -19.92 -7.43
N GLU A 273 27.68 -19.75 -8.43
CA GLU A 273 26.28 -20.14 -8.41
C GLU A 273 26.03 -21.23 -9.45
N ARG A 274 25.50 -22.35 -8.98
CA ARG A 274 25.14 -23.47 -9.84
C ARG A 274 23.82 -23.20 -10.55
N LYS A 275 23.60 -23.86 -11.65
CA LYS A 275 22.37 -23.79 -12.44
C LYS A 275 21.09 -24.10 -11.63
N ASN A 276 21.21 -24.90 -10.58
CA ASN A 276 20.09 -25.19 -9.66
C ASN A 276 19.82 -24.08 -8.61
N GLY A 277 20.59 -22.99 -8.62
CA GLY A 277 20.44 -21.86 -7.69
C GLY A 277 21.28 -21.94 -6.42
N ASP A 278 22.11 -22.99 -6.25
CA ASP A 278 23.01 -23.10 -5.09
C ASP A 278 24.16 -22.13 -5.19
N CYS A 279 24.27 -21.21 -4.22
CA CYS A 279 25.32 -20.22 -4.14
C CYS A 279 26.45 -20.69 -3.21
N ILE A 280 27.65 -20.80 -3.72
CA ILE A 280 28.85 -21.23 -3.00
C ILE A 280 29.81 -20.06 -2.86
N SER A 281 30.19 -19.71 -1.64
CA SER A 281 31.20 -18.69 -1.37
C SER A 281 32.59 -19.29 -1.52
N LEU A 282 33.40 -18.72 -2.45
CA LEU A 282 34.75 -19.18 -2.73
C LEU A 282 35.77 -18.88 -1.60
N LYS A 283 35.36 -18.14 -0.59
CA LYS A 283 36.16 -17.89 0.60
C LYS A 283 36.31 -19.13 1.49
N TYR A 284 35.29 -19.98 1.52
CA TYR A 284 35.22 -21.14 2.43
C TYR A 284 35.18 -22.47 1.69
N ALA A 285 34.98 -22.45 0.38
CA ALA A 285 34.91 -23.65 -0.43
C ALA A 285 36.29 -24.15 -0.83
N ASP A 286 36.41 -25.46 -1.00
CA ASP A 286 37.55 -26.07 -1.67
C ASP A 286 37.43 -25.77 -3.18
N ARG A 287 38.28 -24.86 -3.65
CA ARG A 287 38.25 -24.31 -5.01
C ARG A 287 38.72 -25.33 -6.06
N GLU A 288 39.60 -26.27 -5.68
CA GLU A 288 40.14 -27.28 -6.58
C GLU A 288 39.08 -28.37 -6.91
N SER A 289 38.12 -28.58 -6.00
CA SER A 289 37.04 -29.53 -6.21
C SER A 289 35.89 -29.01 -7.07
N ILE A 290 35.88 -27.73 -7.42
CA ILE A 290 34.79 -27.11 -8.18
C ILE A 290 34.93 -27.47 -9.66
N VAL A 291 33.88 -28.03 -10.22
CA VAL A 291 33.75 -28.29 -11.67
C VAL A 291 32.68 -27.37 -12.23
N LEU A 292 33.06 -26.49 -13.17
CA LEU A 292 32.12 -25.60 -13.83
C LEU A 292 31.33 -26.34 -14.92
N GLU A 293 30.05 -26.10 -14.96
CA GLU A 293 29.17 -26.55 -16.02
C GLU A 293 28.66 -25.37 -16.86
N VAL A 294 28.28 -25.64 -18.10
CA VAL A 294 27.68 -24.60 -18.95
C VAL A 294 26.31 -24.20 -18.42
N GLY A 295 26.15 -22.90 -18.19
CA GLY A 295 24.94 -22.34 -17.59
C GLY A 295 25.06 -21.96 -16.11
N ASP A 296 26.16 -22.34 -15.45
CA ASP A 296 26.50 -21.82 -14.12
C ASP A 296 26.84 -20.32 -14.18
N ILE A 297 26.84 -19.65 -13.03
CA ILE A 297 27.17 -18.24 -12.93
C ILE A 297 28.37 -18.04 -12.00
N VAL A 298 29.38 -17.32 -12.47
CA VAL A 298 30.55 -16.95 -11.67
C VAL A 298 30.53 -15.45 -11.43
N HIS A 299 30.52 -15.07 -10.16
CA HIS A 299 30.63 -13.67 -9.74
C HIS A 299 32.09 -13.27 -9.63
N ARG A 300 32.65 -12.79 -10.74
CA ARG A 300 34.06 -12.34 -10.81
C ARG A 300 34.21 -10.91 -10.31
N HIS A 301 35.43 -10.53 -9.95
CA HIS A 301 35.75 -9.15 -9.65
C HIS A 301 35.48 -8.24 -10.85
N ILE A 302 35.33 -6.95 -10.60
CA ILE A 302 35.26 -5.94 -11.66
C ILE A 302 36.64 -5.79 -12.25
N LEU A 303 36.73 -5.82 -13.57
CA LEU A 303 37.98 -5.69 -14.34
C LEU A 303 37.99 -4.40 -15.15
N ASP A 304 39.19 -4.01 -15.59
CA ASP A 304 39.34 -2.88 -16.49
C ASP A 304 38.54 -3.11 -17.78
N GLY A 305 37.82 -2.09 -18.23
CA GLY A 305 36.92 -2.16 -19.37
C GLY A 305 35.51 -2.61 -19.05
N ASP A 306 35.19 -2.98 -17.80
CA ASP A 306 33.79 -3.24 -17.39
C ASP A 306 32.99 -1.94 -17.29
N SER A 307 31.78 -1.96 -17.80
CA SER A 307 30.85 -0.83 -17.68
C SER A 307 30.21 -0.78 -16.28
N VAL A 308 30.24 0.39 -15.66
CA VAL A 308 29.58 0.67 -14.37
C VAL A 308 28.69 1.89 -14.51
N LEU A 309 27.63 1.94 -13.66
CA LEU A 309 26.77 3.12 -13.55
C LEU A 309 27.36 4.07 -12.49
N PHE A 310 27.56 5.32 -12.88
CA PHE A 310 28.04 6.39 -12.01
C PHE A 310 27.04 7.54 -11.93
#